data_ecbb103cf678e6e9e2e64b05fed97a8d
#
_entry.id   ecbb103cf678e6e9e2e64b05fed97a8d
#
_cell.length_a   1.000
_cell.length_b   1.000
_cell.length_c   1.000
_cell.angle_alpha   90.00
_cell.angle_beta   90.00
_cell.angle_gamma   90.00
#
_symmetry.space_group_name_H-M   'P 1'
#
loop_
_entity.id
_entity.type
_entity.pdbx_description
1 polymer ?
#
loop_
_entity_poly.entity_id
_entity_poly.type
_entity_poly.pdbx_seq_one_letter_code
_entity_poly.pdbx_strand_id
1 'polypeptide(L)'
;MTTPPPPSVRFDAAWKQALAHAGQAAQRFGMNVVVTRDLLGRASLLVDDRANPLTADAPDVVSTRDGFAAATHPFTGLEPLVLGSLLFAPDLFFASGDRTEVSASHGNVGSVHALERTVIGADWTSAPVPARTPSDGDWDRRDRRVAMYGFKGGVGRSTATAMLARYLADRGRCVLVVDLDLESPGVSNLLESPSGIPRHGIVDHLVEAAVGHADGLELVARGTALPVRGESNGEVWFAPAGGTPRAGERSDYLAKLNRIYSDLAPVTPGEGPRPFATRLEQAISTCEDQVAELSRRPDAVLLDCRAGMHDIAAVTLTHLSGLALLFTVDNPSTWEGYRMLFEQWRQRQDHVGDLVERLRVVAAMFNSAGDINRLLALQERAYNLFADTLYEPDSTYVSAPDAEDAPHSPIPILFGNDLIGLDPLRSSAWPELPMVEAVYQTFTTTVERLLPPPHPEPS
;
A
#
# COMPACT_ATOMS: atom_id res chain seq x y z
N MET A 1 -25.59 14.73 45.05
CA MET A 1 -25.00 13.41 44.78
C MET A 1 -24.51 13.41 43.39
N THR A 2 -23.21 13.46 43.18
CA THR A 2 -22.62 13.37 41.84
C THR A 2 -22.72 11.93 41.36
N THR A 3 -23.44 11.70 40.27
CA THR A 3 -23.52 10.39 39.63
C THR A 3 -22.07 9.95 39.29
N PRO A 4 -21.68 8.71 39.64
CA PRO A 4 -20.35 8.24 39.26
C PRO A 4 -20.16 8.34 37.76
N PRO A 5 -18.96 8.69 37.28
CA PRO A 5 -18.70 8.75 35.87
C PRO A 5 -19.00 7.42 35.20
N PRO A 6 -19.53 7.38 33.98
CA PRO A 6 -19.80 6.14 33.27
C PRO A 6 -18.51 5.30 33.16
N PRO A 7 -18.61 3.96 33.17
CA PRO A 7 -17.44 3.11 33.01
C PRO A 7 -16.73 3.43 31.70
N SER A 8 -15.42 3.68 31.75
CA SER A 8 -14.63 3.98 30.55
C SER A 8 -14.32 2.70 29.78
N VAL A 9 -14.46 2.76 28.45
CA VAL A 9 -14.08 1.66 27.55
C VAL A 9 -12.77 1.99 26.82
N ARG A 10 -12.08 0.96 26.34
CA ARG A 10 -10.89 1.14 25.51
C ARG A 10 -11.29 1.39 24.05
N PHE A 11 -10.36 1.92 23.26
CA PHE A 11 -10.55 2.34 21.86
C PHE A 11 -11.28 1.30 21.01
N ASP A 12 -10.78 0.05 20.99
CA ASP A 12 -11.38 -1.03 20.18
C ASP A 12 -12.78 -1.42 20.66
N ALA A 13 -12.98 -1.42 21.99
CA ALA A 13 -14.26 -1.71 22.59
C ALA A 13 -15.28 -0.59 22.29
N ALA A 14 -14.85 0.67 22.35
CA ALA A 14 -15.70 1.82 22.05
C ALA A 14 -16.25 1.74 20.63
N TRP A 15 -15.41 1.36 19.63
CA TRP A 15 -15.86 1.21 18.25
C TRP A 15 -16.86 0.08 18.08
N LYS A 16 -16.59 -1.08 18.66
CA LYS A 16 -17.54 -2.22 18.65
C LYS A 16 -18.89 -1.84 19.27
N GLN A 17 -18.87 -1.10 20.37
CA GLN A 17 -20.09 -0.60 21.00
C GLN A 17 -20.83 0.42 20.13
N ALA A 18 -20.10 1.32 19.47
CA ALA A 18 -20.68 2.30 18.54
C ALA A 18 -21.44 1.60 17.41
N LEU A 19 -20.83 0.60 16.78
CA LEU A 19 -21.47 -0.19 15.71
C LEU A 19 -22.70 -0.97 16.21
N ALA A 20 -22.63 -1.58 17.40
CA ALA A 20 -23.76 -2.28 17.98
C ALA A 20 -24.94 -1.33 18.28
N HIS A 21 -24.67 -0.15 18.82
CA HIS A 21 -25.72 0.88 19.07
C HIS A 21 -26.30 1.44 17.76
N ALA A 22 -25.49 1.53 16.68
CA ALA A 22 -25.98 1.92 15.37
C ALA A 22 -27.00 0.91 14.83
N GLY A 23 -26.74 -0.40 14.96
CA GLY A 23 -27.71 -1.44 14.61
C GLY A 23 -29.01 -1.31 15.39
N GLN A 24 -28.93 -1.05 16.70
CA GLN A 24 -30.12 -0.80 17.53
C GLN A 24 -30.89 0.46 17.09
N ALA A 25 -30.18 1.53 16.74
CA ALA A 25 -30.82 2.76 16.26
C ALA A 25 -31.47 2.57 14.90
N ALA A 26 -30.82 1.87 13.96
CA ALA A 26 -31.40 1.54 12.65
C ALA A 26 -32.67 0.70 12.79
N GLN A 27 -32.72 -0.23 13.74
CA GLN A 27 -33.90 -1.00 14.07
C GLN A 27 -35.00 -0.16 14.72
N ARG A 28 -34.62 0.67 15.71
CA ARG A 28 -35.58 1.49 16.48
C ARG A 28 -36.28 2.51 15.62
N PHE A 29 -35.54 3.20 14.76
CA PHE A 29 -36.09 4.29 13.94
C PHE A 29 -36.56 3.82 12.55
N GLY A 30 -36.16 2.63 12.11
CA GLY A 30 -36.43 2.16 10.74
C GLY A 30 -35.72 3.02 9.67
N MET A 31 -34.59 3.64 10.01
CA MET A 31 -33.86 4.63 9.19
C MET A 31 -32.43 4.19 8.98
N ASN A 32 -31.81 4.66 7.89
CA ASN A 32 -30.39 4.47 7.65
C ASN A 32 -29.55 5.24 8.68
N VAL A 33 -28.47 4.62 9.10
CA VAL A 33 -27.59 5.16 10.13
C VAL A 33 -26.15 5.15 9.66
N VAL A 34 -25.42 6.21 9.92
CA VAL A 34 -23.98 6.29 9.71
C VAL A 34 -23.30 6.49 11.05
N VAL A 35 -22.34 5.63 11.39
CA VAL A 35 -21.43 5.86 12.52
C VAL A 35 -20.18 6.52 11.98
N THR A 36 -19.87 7.71 12.48
CA THR A 36 -18.60 8.37 12.16
C THR A 36 -17.59 8.15 13.28
N ARG A 37 -16.30 8.04 12.91
CA ARG A 37 -15.18 8.10 13.84
C ARG A 37 -14.22 9.20 13.39
N ASP A 38 -13.98 10.19 14.26
CA ASP A 38 -13.11 11.33 13.96
C ASP A 38 -11.62 10.97 14.14
N LEU A 39 -10.72 11.93 13.81
CA LEU A 39 -9.26 11.76 13.90
C LEU A 39 -8.76 11.50 15.33
N LEU A 40 -9.55 11.79 16.36
CA LEU A 40 -9.24 11.48 17.77
C LEU A 40 -9.83 10.14 18.20
N GLY A 41 -10.48 9.40 17.30
CA GLY A 41 -11.12 8.13 17.59
C GLY A 41 -12.50 8.25 18.22
N ARG A 42 -13.10 9.46 18.26
CA ARG A 42 -14.41 9.67 18.88
C ARG A 42 -15.52 9.35 17.89
N ALA A 43 -16.51 8.60 18.39
CA ALA A 43 -17.64 8.14 17.59
C ALA A 43 -18.87 9.05 17.77
N SER A 44 -19.59 9.27 16.66
CA SER A 44 -20.92 9.90 16.63
C SER A 44 -21.86 9.07 15.77
N LEU A 45 -23.13 9.06 16.17
CA LEU A 45 -24.22 8.36 15.49
C LEU A 45 -25.04 9.35 14.67
N LEU A 46 -25.13 9.17 13.35
CA LEU A 46 -25.93 10.00 12.45
C LEU A 46 -27.14 9.20 11.97
N VAL A 47 -28.33 9.74 12.17
CA VAL A 47 -29.61 9.11 11.73
C VAL A 47 -30.13 9.86 10.53
N ASP A 48 -30.43 9.17 9.43
CA ASP A 48 -31.00 9.77 8.21
C ASP A 48 -32.52 9.96 8.35
N ASP A 49 -32.92 10.99 9.06
CA ASP A 49 -34.32 11.35 9.30
C ASP A 49 -34.86 12.37 8.31
N ARG A 50 -34.17 12.62 7.18
CA ARG A 50 -34.57 13.63 6.19
C ARG A 50 -35.93 13.40 5.58
N ALA A 51 -36.33 12.12 5.38
CA ALA A 51 -37.65 11.79 4.88
C ALA A 51 -38.77 11.91 5.92
N ASN A 52 -38.46 11.66 7.20
CA ASN A 52 -39.37 11.74 8.32
C ASN A 52 -38.64 12.37 9.52
N PRO A 53 -38.58 13.72 9.63
CA PRO A 53 -37.80 14.39 10.64
C PRO A 53 -38.20 14.00 12.07
N LEU A 54 -37.20 13.65 12.86
CA LEU A 54 -37.34 13.34 14.29
C LEU A 54 -37.19 14.63 15.13
N THR A 55 -37.81 14.61 16.29
CA THR A 55 -37.64 15.70 17.27
C THR A 55 -36.45 15.36 18.19
N ALA A 56 -35.49 16.26 18.29
CA ALA A 56 -34.24 16.02 19.07
C ALA A 56 -34.51 15.68 20.54
N ASP A 57 -35.60 16.22 21.12
CA ASP A 57 -36.01 15.98 22.50
C ASP A 57 -36.97 14.80 22.65
N ALA A 58 -37.28 14.07 21.59
CA ALA A 58 -38.14 12.90 21.67
C ALA A 58 -37.50 11.84 22.58
N PRO A 59 -38.27 11.18 23.47
CA PRO A 59 -37.74 10.22 24.44
C PRO A 59 -36.85 9.13 23.82
N ASP A 60 -37.21 8.63 22.63
CA ASP A 60 -36.43 7.62 21.92
C ASP A 60 -35.08 8.15 21.40
N VAL A 61 -35.05 9.40 20.91
CA VAL A 61 -33.82 10.06 20.45
C VAL A 61 -32.91 10.33 21.63
N VAL A 62 -33.43 10.90 22.71
CA VAL A 62 -32.66 11.16 23.94
C VAL A 62 -32.09 9.86 24.52
N SER A 63 -32.93 8.81 24.66
CA SER A 63 -32.49 7.53 25.18
C SER A 63 -31.40 6.89 24.31
N THR A 64 -31.51 6.98 22.98
CA THR A 64 -30.50 6.43 22.06
C THR A 64 -29.21 7.23 22.17
N ARG A 65 -29.27 8.56 22.21
CA ARG A 65 -28.12 9.46 22.38
C ARG A 65 -27.36 9.13 23.67
N ASP A 66 -28.09 9.10 24.78
CA ASP A 66 -27.49 8.91 26.10
C ASP A 66 -26.91 7.49 26.27
N GLY A 67 -27.60 6.47 25.72
CA GLY A 67 -27.09 5.11 25.67
C GLY A 67 -25.83 4.97 24.83
N PHE A 68 -25.79 5.58 23.65
CA PHE A 68 -24.62 5.62 22.80
C PHE A 68 -23.43 6.32 23.49
N ALA A 69 -23.70 7.49 24.08
CA ALA A 69 -22.67 8.25 24.80
C ALA A 69 -22.07 7.45 25.97
N ALA A 70 -22.92 6.80 26.78
CA ALA A 70 -22.46 5.97 27.89
C ALA A 70 -21.62 4.76 27.42
N ALA A 71 -22.02 4.10 26.32
CA ALA A 71 -21.35 2.92 25.80
C ALA A 71 -20.01 3.22 25.12
N THR A 72 -19.82 4.44 24.59
CA THR A 72 -18.59 4.82 23.87
C THR A 72 -17.62 5.66 24.70
N HIS A 73 -17.98 6.09 25.92
CA HIS A 73 -17.13 6.94 26.78
C HIS A 73 -15.77 6.27 27.09
N PRO A 74 -14.63 6.97 26.95
CA PRO A 74 -14.45 8.42 26.65
C PRO A 74 -14.38 8.77 25.16
N PHE A 75 -14.52 7.79 24.26
CA PHE A 75 -14.45 7.98 22.81
C PHE A 75 -15.81 8.40 22.21
N THR A 76 -16.58 9.18 22.91
CA THR A 76 -17.83 9.76 22.43
C THR A 76 -17.55 11.08 21.73
N GLY A 77 -18.15 11.31 20.56
CA GLY A 77 -18.10 12.58 19.85
C GLY A 77 -18.73 13.72 20.64
N LEU A 78 -18.42 14.96 20.27
CA LEU A 78 -19.00 16.15 20.89
C LEU A 78 -20.53 16.14 20.83
N GLU A 79 -21.06 15.69 19.68
CA GLU A 79 -22.48 15.42 19.47
C GLU A 79 -22.64 13.90 19.32
N PRO A 80 -23.06 13.18 20.36
CA PRO A 80 -23.16 11.73 20.33
C PRO A 80 -24.16 11.20 19.30
N LEU A 81 -25.27 11.93 19.07
CA LEU A 81 -26.28 11.63 18.07
C LEU A 81 -26.63 12.91 17.31
N VAL A 82 -26.59 12.79 15.98
CA VAL A 82 -26.91 13.87 15.05
C VAL A 82 -28.04 13.44 14.13
N LEU A 83 -29.05 14.30 13.97
CA LEU A 83 -30.16 14.10 13.03
C LEU A 83 -29.79 14.66 11.66
N GLY A 84 -29.99 13.90 10.61
CA GLY A 84 -29.66 14.26 9.23
C GLY A 84 -30.43 15.50 8.75
N SER A 85 -31.68 15.67 9.22
CA SER A 85 -32.51 16.83 8.94
C SER A 85 -31.95 18.15 9.47
N LEU A 86 -31.05 18.11 10.46
CA LEU A 86 -30.43 19.28 11.06
C LEU A 86 -29.05 19.62 10.46
N LEU A 87 -28.52 18.76 9.59
CA LEU A 87 -27.21 18.95 8.96
C LEU A 87 -27.32 19.94 7.79
N PHE A 88 -26.33 20.82 7.66
CA PHE A 88 -26.21 21.75 6.52
C PHE A 88 -25.90 21.00 5.22
N ALA A 89 -25.06 19.96 5.27
CA ALA A 89 -24.65 19.18 4.12
C ALA A 89 -24.71 17.66 4.43
N PRO A 90 -25.92 17.08 4.57
CA PRO A 90 -26.08 15.68 5.00
C PRO A 90 -25.47 14.66 4.04
N ASP A 91 -25.40 14.98 2.74
CA ASP A 91 -24.84 14.06 1.73
C ASP A 91 -23.32 13.84 1.90
N LEU A 92 -22.60 14.71 2.58
CA LEU A 92 -21.20 14.47 2.98
C LEU A 92 -21.04 13.24 3.88
N PHE A 93 -22.12 12.84 4.54
CA PHE A 93 -22.15 11.66 5.40
C PHE A 93 -22.95 10.51 4.76
N PHE A 94 -24.19 10.79 4.35
CA PHE A 94 -25.11 9.75 3.88
C PHE A 94 -24.88 9.33 2.42
N ALA A 95 -24.18 10.11 1.60
CA ALA A 95 -23.80 9.78 0.23
C ALA A 95 -22.27 9.72 0.02
N SER A 96 -21.46 9.76 1.09
CA SER A 96 -20.01 9.66 0.99
C SER A 96 -19.58 8.35 0.32
N GLY A 97 -18.65 8.41 -0.62
CA GLY A 97 -18.02 7.23 -1.23
C GLY A 97 -17.13 6.43 -0.27
N ASP A 98 -16.69 7.08 0.84
CA ASP A 98 -15.81 6.47 1.85
C ASP A 98 -16.56 5.61 2.88
N ARG A 99 -17.88 5.49 2.74
CA ARG A 99 -18.69 4.68 3.65
C ARG A 99 -18.44 3.20 3.41
N THR A 100 -18.28 2.47 4.51
CA THR A 100 -18.28 1.00 4.49
C THR A 100 -19.63 0.50 5.00
N GLU A 101 -20.28 -0.39 4.27
CA GLU A 101 -21.50 -1.03 4.75
C GLU A 101 -21.18 -2.00 5.89
N VAL A 102 -21.87 -1.85 7.02
CA VAL A 102 -21.78 -2.73 8.18
C VAL A 102 -22.93 -3.73 8.18
N SER A 103 -24.12 -3.26 7.82
CA SER A 103 -25.30 -4.12 7.61
C SER A 103 -26.26 -3.50 6.61
N ALA A 104 -26.77 -4.34 5.69
CA ALA A 104 -27.79 -3.96 4.73
C ALA A 104 -29.15 -3.74 5.39
N SER A 105 -30.04 -2.96 4.75
CA SER A 105 -31.41 -2.78 5.20
C SER A 105 -32.23 -4.06 4.99
N HIS A 106 -33.04 -4.44 6.00
CA HIS A 106 -33.94 -5.57 5.91
C HIS A 106 -35.35 -5.20 6.43
N GLY A 107 -36.35 -5.28 5.59
CA GLY A 107 -37.73 -4.93 5.96
C GLY A 107 -37.83 -3.48 6.44
N ASN A 108 -38.24 -3.30 7.69
CA ASN A 108 -38.34 -1.97 8.32
C ASN A 108 -37.05 -1.53 9.07
N VAL A 109 -35.96 -2.24 8.90
CA VAL A 109 -34.65 -1.89 9.52
C VAL A 109 -33.80 -1.17 8.50
N GLY A 110 -33.31 0.00 8.86
CA GLY A 110 -32.41 0.77 8.01
C GLY A 110 -31.01 0.13 7.89
N SER A 111 -30.26 0.52 6.88
CA SER A 111 -28.85 0.13 6.73
C SER A 111 -27.95 0.82 7.76
N VAL A 112 -26.85 0.16 8.11
CA VAL A 112 -25.79 0.75 8.95
C VAL A 112 -24.52 0.86 8.13
N HIS A 113 -23.94 2.06 8.12
CA HIS A 113 -22.65 2.33 7.49
C HIS A 113 -21.66 2.89 8.50
N ALA A 114 -20.39 2.63 8.31
CA ALA A 114 -19.28 3.24 9.04
C ALA A 114 -18.57 4.27 8.15
N LEU A 115 -18.19 5.41 8.73
CA LEU A 115 -17.40 6.45 8.08
C LEU A 115 -16.25 6.84 9.01
N GLU A 116 -15.06 6.37 8.71
CA GLU A 116 -13.88 6.64 9.51
C GLU A 116 -13.04 7.76 8.88
N ARG A 117 -12.62 8.72 9.71
CA ARG A 117 -11.63 9.72 9.32
C ARG A 117 -10.28 9.32 9.86
N THR A 118 -9.34 9.09 8.96
CA THR A 118 -7.95 8.73 9.28
C THR A 118 -7.01 9.71 8.60
N VAL A 119 -5.82 9.92 9.17
CA VAL A 119 -4.75 10.69 8.53
C VAL A 119 -3.88 9.78 7.67
N ILE A 120 -3.68 8.55 8.17
CA ILE A 120 -2.90 7.50 7.49
C ILE A 120 -3.64 6.18 7.64
N GLY A 121 -3.34 5.23 6.75
CA GLY A 121 -3.86 3.86 6.84
C GLY A 121 -5.19 3.62 6.13
N ALA A 122 -5.83 4.62 5.56
CA ALA A 122 -7.07 4.43 4.78
C ALA A 122 -6.85 3.53 3.56
N ASP A 123 -5.71 3.67 2.90
CA ASP A 123 -5.37 2.93 1.69
C ASP A 123 -5.16 1.42 1.94
N TRP A 124 -4.84 1.00 3.19
CA TRP A 124 -4.75 -0.43 3.54
C TRP A 124 -6.08 -1.16 3.45
N THR A 125 -7.16 -0.43 3.52
CA THR A 125 -8.52 -0.96 3.55
C THR A 125 -9.41 -0.42 2.46
N SER A 126 -8.95 0.49 1.60
CA SER A 126 -9.70 0.99 0.45
C SER A 126 -9.81 -0.08 -0.65
N ALA A 127 -10.92 -0.07 -1.38
CA ALA A 127 -11.07 -0.91 -2.55
C ALA A 127 -9.97 -0.56 -3.59
N PRO A 128 -9.37 -1.54 -4.27
CA PRO A 128 -8.43 -1.26 -5.33
C PRO A 128 -9.04 -0.30 -6.35
N VAL A 129 -8.28 0.71 -6.77
CA VAL A 129 -8.69 1.52 -7.92
C VAL A 129 -8.84 0.55 -9.09
N PRO A 130 -9.99 0.52 -9.79
CA PRO A 130 -10.16 -0.36 -10.93
C PRO A 130 -9.00 -0.12 -11.89
N ALA A 131 -8.33 -1.21 -12.29
CA ALA A 131 -7.36 -1.12 -13.37
C ALA A 131 -8.05 -0.42 -14.54
N ARG A 132 -7.42 0.58 -15.14
CA ARG A 132 -7.92 1.16 -16.39
C ARG A 132 -8.15 -0.01 -17.33
N THR A 133 -9.37 -0.18 -17.81
CA THR A 133 -9.65 -1.17 -18.85
C THR A 133 -8.69 -0.89 -19.99
N PRO A 134 -7.80 -1.82 -20.38
CA PRO A 134 -6.91 -1.61 -21.49
C PRO A 134 -7.77 -1.28 -22.72
N SER A 135 -7.56 -0.14 -23.34
CA SER A 135 -7.97 0.06 -24.72
C SER A 135 -7.18 -0.94 -25.56
N ASP A 136 -7.81 -1.58 -26.55
CA ASP A 136 -7.26 -2.64 -27.40
C ASP A 136 -5.76 -2.49 -27.64
N GLY A 137 -4.95 -3.41 -27.09
CA GLY A 137 -3.51 -3.46 -27.24
C GLY A 137 -2.68 -2.81 -26.11
N ASP A 138 -3.30 -2.20 -25.10
CA ASP A 138 -2.60 -1.68 -23.92
C ASP A 138 -2.52 -2.78 -22.86
N TRP A 139 -1.30 -3.22 -22.57
CA TRP A 139 -1.02 -4.16 -21.49
C TRP A 139 -1.38 -3.50 -20.17
N ASP A 140 -1.98 -4.26 -19.23
CA ASP A 140 -2.16 -3.75 -17.89
C ASP A 140 -0.78 -3.47 -17.27
N ARG A 141 -0.44 -2.17 -17.10
CA ARG A 141 0.83 -1.72 -16.54
C ARG A 141 1.07 -2.35 -15.18
N ARG A 142 0.01 -2.61 -14.42
CA ARG A 142 0.07 -3.21 -13.09
C ARG A 142 0.74 -4.58 -13.12
N ASP A 143 0.49 -5.41 -14.12
CA ASP A 143 1.06 -6.76 -14.22
C ASP A 143 2.59 -6.76 -14.37
N ARG A 144 3.16 -5.65 -14.82
CA ARG A 144 4.61 -5.46 -14.94
C ARG A 144 5.24 -4.79 -13.74
N ARG A 145 4.45 -4.35 -12.77
CA ARG A 145 4.93 -3.68 -11.57
C ARG A 145 5.09 -4.67 -10.42
N VAL A 146 6.26 -4.64 -9.81
CA VAL A 146 6.66 -5.50 -8.68
C VAL A 146 6.85 -4.61 -7.46
N ALA A 147 6.03 -4.80 -6.44
CA ALA A 147 6.22 -4.15 -5.14
C ALA A 147 7.28 -4.88 -4.33
N MET A 148 8.31 -4.16 -3.91
CA MET A 148 9.36 -4.65 -3.03
C MET A 148 9.06 -4.14 -1.63
N TYR A 149 8.40 -4.94 -0.79
CA TYR A 149 7.93 -4.53 0.52
C TYR A 149 8.52 -5.35 1.65
N GLY A 150 8.78 -4.73 2.80
CA GLY A 150 9.18 -5.42 4.01
C GLY A 150 8.58 -4.75 5.24
N PHE A 151 8.06 -5.55 6.18
CA PHE A 151 7.53 -5.00 7.43
C PHE A 151 8.64 -4.34 8.28
N LYS A 152 9.87 -4.83 8.20
CA LYS A 152 11.06 -4.27 8.88
C LYS A 152 12.02 -3.65 7.89
N GLY A 153 12.66 -2.55 8.30
CA GLY A 153 13.79 -1.96 7.59
C GLY A 153 15.07 -2.77 7.76
N GLY A 154 16.05 -2.51 6.89
CA GLY A 154 17.38 -3.15 6.97
C GLY A 154 17.43 -4.61 6.57
N VAL A 155 16.42 -5.12 5.85
CA VAL A 155 16.34 -6.52 5.40
C VAL A 155 16.95 -6.74 4.01
N GLY A 156 17.68 -5.78 3.47
CA GLY A 156 18.34 -5.89 2.16
C GLY A 156 17.42 -5.70 0.94
N ARG A 157 16.24 -5.12 1.13
CA ARG A 157 15.23 -4.91 0.08
C ARG A 157 15.76 -4.09 -1.09
N SER A 158 16.28 -2.87 -0.85
CA SER A 158 16.79 -1.99 -1.91
C SER A 158 17.96 -2.60 -2.68
N THR A 159 18.84 -3.36 -2.00
CA THR A 159 19.92 -4.10 -2.65
C THR A 159 19.35 -5.22 -3.54
N ALA A 160 18.34 -5.95 -3.07
CA ALA A 160 17.66 -6.97 -3.87
C ALA A 160 16.95 -6.35 -5.08
N THR A 161 16.36 -5.15 -4.93
CA THR A 161 15.76 -4.39 -6.03
C THR A 161 16.81 -4.06 -7.12
N ALA A 162 17.98 -3.53 -6.72
CA ALA A 162 19.05 -3.21 -7.64
C ALA A 162 19.62 -4.46 -8.35
N MET A 163 19.79 -5.56 -7.61
CA MET A 163 20.25 -6.84 -8.17
C MET A 163 19.24 -7.45 -9.14
N LEU A 164 17.95 -7.39 -8.83
CA LEU A 164 16.90 -7.87 -9.73
C LEU A 164 16.85 -7.01 -11.00
N ALA A 165 16.93 -5.68 -10.88
CA ALA A 165 16.95 -4.78 -12.02
C ALA A 165 18.10 -5.12 -12.99
N ARG A 166 19.32 -5.26 -12.46
CA ARG A 166 20.48 -5.66 -13.25
C ARG A 166 20.29 -7.03 -13.87
N TYR A 167 19.87 -8.03 -13.10
CA TYR A 167 19.65 -9.40 -13.58
C TYR A 167 18.69 -9.46 -14.77
N LEU A 168 17.58 -8.70 -14.71
CA LEU A 168 16.59 -8.61 -15.78
C LEU A 168 17.16 -7.87 -17.00
N ALA A 169 17.94 -6.81 -16.78
CA ALA A 169 18.60 -6.08 -17.86
C ALA A 169 19.68 -6.95 -18.55
N ASP A 170 20.47 -7.75 -17.81
CA ASP A 170 21.42 -8.73 -18.40
C ASP A 170 20.73 -9.71 -19.37
N ARG A 171 19.38 -9.86 -19.24
CA ARG A 171 18.53 -10.68 -20.12
C ARG A 171 17.76 -9.89 -21.18
N GLY A 172 18.18 -8.67 -21.44
CA GLY A 172 17.62 -7.84 -22.50
C GLY A 172 16.38 -7.05 -22.11
N ARG A 173 15.91 -7.11 -20.85
CA ARG A 173 14.73 -6.36 -20.43
C ARG A 173 15.05 -4.87 -20.20
N CYS A 174 14.09 -4.01 -20.52
CA CYS A 174 14.07 -2.62 -20.07
C CYS A 174 13.40 -2.57 -18.69
N VAL A 175 14.14 -2.14 -17.67
CA VAL A 175 13.67 -2.15 -16.28
C VAL A 175 13.66 -0.72 -15.75
N LEU A 176 12.53 -0.32 -15.15
CA LEU A 176 12.41 0.93 -14.40
C LEU A 176 12.37 0.62 -12.91
N VAL A 177 13.22 1.26 -12.13
CA VAL A 177 13.19 1.22 -10.65
C VAL A 177 12.64 2.55 -10.14
N VAL A 178 11.59 2.50 -9.32
CA VAL A 178 10.98 3.68 -8.71
C VAL A 178 11.26 3.66 -7.21
N ASP A 179 11.93 4.69 -6.69
CA ASP A 179 12.23 4.84 -5.27
C ASP A 179 11.01 5.43 -4.55
N LEU A 180 10.27 4.57 -3.87
CA LEU A 180 9.10 4.93 -3.07
C LEU A 180 9.38 4.94 -1.55
N ASP A 181 10.62 4.80 -1.12
CA ASP A 181 11.01 5.09 0.27
C ASP A 181 11.26 6.60 0.43
N LEU A 182 10.17 7.38 0.35
CA LEU A 182 10.24 8.83 0.26
C LEU A 182 10.82 9.48 1.51
N GLU A 183 10.76 8.83 2.67
CA GLU A 183 11.30 9.35 3.93
C GLU A 183 12.76 8.95 4.16
N SER A 184 13.23 7.86 3.50
CA SER A 184 14.59 7.36 3.62
C SER A 184 15.08 6.81 2.27
N PRO A 185 15.17 7.67 1.23
CA PRO A 185 15.51 7.23 -0.12
C PRO A 185 16.88 6.55 -0.16
N GLY A 186 17.01 5.50 -0.97
CA GLY A 186 18.25 4.74 -0.98
C GLY A 186 18.55 3.97 -2.26
N VAL A 187 17.57 3.39 -2.92
CA VAL A 187 17.82 2.54 -4.09
C VAL A 187 18.44 3.31 -5.26
N SER A 188 18.08 4.57 -5.44
CA SER A 188 18.63 5.43 -6.50
C SER A 188 20.15 5.58 -6.40
N ASN A 189 20.71 5.62 -5.17
CA ASN A 189 22.15 5.69 -4.93
C ASN A 189 22.91 4.38 -5.21
N LEU A 190 22.18 3.26 -5.35
CA LEU A 190 22.76 1.98 -5.80
C LEU A 190 22.84 1.91 -7.33
N LEU A 191 22.06 2.71 -8.04
CA LEU A 191 21.92 2.67 -9.48
C LEU A 191 22.72 3.78 -10.20
N GLU A 192 22.98 4.90 -9.49
CA GLU A 192 23.66 6.05 -10.11
C GLU A 192 24.43 6.86 -9.07
N SER A 193 25.46 7.57 -9.54
CA SER A 193 26.19 8.56 -8.75
C SER A 193 25.32 9.78 -8.45
N PRO A 194 25.59 10.55 -7.39
CA PRO A 194 24.78 11.73 -7.04
C PRO A 194 24.67 12.77 -8.18
N SER A 195 25.68 12.86 -9.05
CA SER A 195 25.68 13.79 -10.19
C SER A 195 24.79 13.36 -11.34
N GLY A 196 24.43 12.10 -11.44
CA GLY A 196 23.54 11.55 -12.48
C GLY A 196 22.07 11.43 -12.05
N ILE A 197 21.73 11.79 -10.80
CA ILE A 197 20.35 11.79 -10.33
C ILE A 197 19.57 12.93 -11.03
N PRO A 198 18.35 12.65 -11.54
CA PRO A 198 17.50 13.63 -12.22
C PRO A 198 17.21 14.85 -11.33
N ARG A 199 16.83 15.95 -11.98
CA ARG A 199 16.48 17.20 -11.28
C ARG A 199 15.24 17.06 -10.40
N HIS A 200 14.29 16.23 -10.81
CA HIS A 200 13.03 16.00 -10.13
C HIS A 200 12.86 14.52 -9.78
N GLY A 201 12.04 14.23 -8.80
CA GLY A 201 11.67 12.88 -8.40
C GLY A 201 10.18 12.75 -8.13
N ILE A 202 9.79 11.64 -7.55
CA ILE A 202 8.37 11.32 -7.26
C ILE A 202 7.72 12.40 -6.37
N VAL A 203 8.41 12.86 -5.32
CA VAL A 203 7.90 13.91 -4.42
C VAL A 203 7.69 15.23 -5.17
N ASP A 204 8.61 15.59 -6.07
CA ASP A 204 8.49 16.78 -6.90
C ASP A 204 7.26 16.71 -7.79
N HIS A 205 7.08 15.59 -8.49
CA HIS A 205 5.90 15.37 -9.35
C HIS A 205 4.60 15.47 -8.55
N LEU A 206 4.50 14.81 -7.39
CA LEU A 206 3.29 14.81 -6.57
C LEU A 206 2.89 16.22 -6.10
N VAL A 207 3.86 17.06 -5.77
CA VAL A 207 3.60 18.46 -5.35
C VAL A 207 3.20 19.34 -6.54
N GLU A 208 3.93 19.27 -7.64
CA GLU A 208 3.66 20.08 -8.84
C GLU A 208 2.34 19.67 -9.51
N ALA A 209 2.04 18.37 -9.56
CA ALA A 209 0.77 17.86 -10.07
C ALA A 209 -0.45 18.31 -9.21
N ALA A 210 -0.23 18.59 -7.94
CA ALA A 210 -1.30 19.09 -7.07
C ALA A 210 -1.87 20.43 -7.54
N VAL A 211 -1.05 21.25 -8.19
CA VAL A 211 -1.42 22.56 -8.73
C VAL A 211 -1.46 22.58 -10.26
N GLY A 212 -1.40 21.40 -10.91
CA GLY A 212 -1.48 21.29 -12.36
C GLY A 212 -0.21 21.74 -13.13
N HIS A 213 0.96 21.67 -12.48
CA HIS A 213 2.24 22.15 -13.04
C HIS A 213 3.31 21.04 -13.15
N ALA A 214 2.91 19.78 -13.35
CA ALA A 214 3.85 18.66 -13.44
C ALA A 214 4.40 18.41 -14.84
N ASP A 215 3.93 19.14 -15.86
CA ASP A 215 4.38 18.96 -17.23
C ASP A 215 5.85 19.38 -17.41
N GLY A 216 6.62 18.55 -18.15
CA GLY A 216 8.02 18.83 -18.45
C GLY A 216 9.01 18.58 -17.32
N LEU A 217 8.59 17.94 -16.22
CA LEU A 217 9.51 17.49 -15.19
C LEU A 217 10.33 16.28 -15.70
N GLU A 218 11.65 16.36 -15.60
CA GLU A 218 12.55 15.24 -15.86
C GLU A 218 12.61 14.35 -14.61
N LEU A 219 11.91 13.19 -14.66
CA LEU A 219 11.72 12.31 -13.51
C LEU A 219 12.62 11.07 -13.55
N VAL A 220 13.11 10.69 -14.72
CA VAL A 220 13.85 9.44 -14.91
C VAL A 220 15.25 9.67 -15.46
N ALA A 221 16.17 8.81 -15.08
CA ALA A 221 17.50 8.74 -15.70
C ALA A 221 17.92 7.28 -15.89
N ARG A 222 18.92 7.07 -16.76
CA ARG A 222 19.53 5.76 -16.97
C ARG A 222 20.54 5.48 -15.86
N GLY A 223 20.41 4.34 -15.19
CA GLY A 223 21.37 3.90 -14.16
C GLY A 223 22.66 3.40 -14.81
N THR A 224 23.80 3.89 -14.35
CA THR A 224 25.13 3.54 -14.89
C THR A 224 26.02 2.82 -13.87
N ALA A 225 25.66 2.86 -12.59
CA ALA A 225 26.44 2.22 -11.51
C ALA A 225 26.45 0.69 -11.56
N LEU A 226 25.45 0.09 -12.22
CA LEU A 226 25.32 -1.35 -12.42
C LEU A 226 25.32 -1.67 -13.92
N PRO A 227 26.50 -1.70 -14.57
CA PRO A 227 26.57 -1.94 -16.02
C PRO A 227 26.00 -3.30 -16.38
N VAL A 228 25.23 -3.34 -17.48
CA VAL A 228 24.64 -4.54 -18.05
C VAL A 228 25.76 -5.37 -18.69
N ARG A 229 25.71 -6.70 -18.49
CA ARG A 229 26.72 -7.62 -19.01
C ARG A 229 26.47 -7.99 -20.47
N GLY A 230 27.57 -8.16 -21.23
CA GLY A 230 27.54 -8.70 -22.58
C GLY A 230 26.97 -7.73 -23.65
N GLU A 231 26.49 -8.30 -24.74
CA GLU A 231 25.89 -7.56 -25.88
C GLU A 231 24.35 -7.43 -25.73
N SER A 232 23.84 -7.51 -24.50
CA SER A 232 22.41 -7.41 -24.22
C SER A 232 21.89 -5.99 -24.46
N ASN A 233 20.72 -5.87 -25.11
CA ASN A 233 20.00 -4.59 -25.27
C ASN A 233 19.24 -4.17 -24.01
N GLY A 234 19.51 -4.80 -22.87
CA GLY A 234 18.83 -4.46 -21.62
C GLY A 234 19.24 -3.12 -21.06
N GLU A 235 18.36 -2.54 -20.27
CA GLU A 235 18.50 -1.21 -19.70
C GLU A 235 17.98 -1.15 -18.28
N VAL A 236 18.66 -0.38 -17.45
CA VAL A 236 18.15 0.00 -16.13
C VAL A 236 17.91 1.50 -16.11
N TRP A 237 16.67 1.87 -15.87
CA TRP A 237 16.20 3.23 -15.63
C TRP A 237 15.77 3.38 -14.19
N PHE A 238 15.81 4.59 -13.65
CA PHE A 238 15.31 4.84 -12.31
C PHE A 238 14.64 6.20 -12.18
N ALA A 239 13.66 6.27 -11.27
CA ALA A 239 13.00 7.48 -10.82
C ALA A 239 13.30 7.65 -9.33
N PRO A 240 14.04 8.70 -8.89
CA PRO A 240 14.37 8.92 -7.50
C PRO A 240 13.15 9.39 -6.70
N ALA A 241 13.17 9.18 -5.38
CA ALA A 241 12.17 9.73 -4.48
C ALA A 241 12.11 11.26 -4.53
N GLY A 242 13.26 11.91 -4.57
CA GLY A 242 13.41 13.35 -4.79
C GLY A 242 14.58 13.65 -5.70
N GLY A 243 14.45 14.72 -6.48
CA GLY A 243 15.48 15.14 -7.41
C GLY A 243 16.66 15.85 -6.76
N THR A 244 17.71 16.05 -7.54
CA THR A 244 18.91 16.81 -7.12
C THR A 244 18.80 18.25 -7.59
N PRO A 245 18.80 19.25 -6.66
CA PRO A 245 18.76 20.66 -7.04
C PRO A 245 20.04 21.06 -7.80
N ARG A 246 19.93 22.05 -8.70
CA ARG A 246 21.11 22.63 -9.37
C ARG A 246 22.03 23.34 -8.39
N ALA A 247 23.27 23.53 -8.78
CA ALA A 247 24.22 24.28 -7.98
C ALA A 247 23.67 25.69 -7.63
N GLY A 248 23.60 25.99 -6.34
CA GLY A 248 23.02 27.24 -5.82
C GLY A 248 21.53 27.24 -5.55
N GLU A 249 20.77 26.21 -5.97
CA GLU A 249 19.38 26.00 -5.60
C GLU A 249 19.29 25.23 -4.26
N ARG A 250 18.22 25.46 -3.52
CA ARG A 250 17.89 24.69 -2.30
C ARG A 250 16.65 23.84 -2.57
N SER A 251 16.72 22.56 -2.20
CA SER A 251 15.52 21.71 -2.16
C SER A 251 14.91 21.81 -0.77
N ASP A 252 13.63 22.13 -0.69
CA ASP A 252 12.83 22.04 0.54
C ASP A 252 12.08 20.69 0.55
N TYR A 253 12.87 19.62 0.57
CA TYR A 253 12.34 18.26 0.48
C TYR A 253 11.31 17.95 1.58
N LEU A 254 11.60 18.35 2.82
CA LEU A 254 10.69 18.11 3.95
C LEU A 254 9.36 18.85 3.80
N ALA A 255 9.38 20.09 3.30
CA ALA A 255 8.16 20.83 3.04
C ALA A 255 7.32 20.19 1.94
N LYS A 256 7.95 19.64 0.91
CA LYS A 256 7.26 18.87 -0.14
C LYS A 256 6.66 17.59 0.42
N LEU A 257 7.46 16.80 1.15
CA LEU A 257 7.05 15.53 1.75
C LEU A 257 5.81 15.68 2.63
N ASN A 258 5.72 16.76 3.42
CA ASN A 258 4.58 17.02 4.29
C ASN A 258 3.26 17.33 3.54
N ARG A 259 3.28 17.46 2.22
CA ARG A 259 2.12 17.85 1.39
C ARG A 259 1.61 16.77 0.45
N ILE A 260 2.33 15.66 0.32
CA ILE A 260 2.01 14.68 -0.72
C ILE A 260 0.91 13.69 -0.33
N TYR A 261 0.75 13.41 0.96
CA TYR A 261 -0.17 12.36 1.44
C TYR A 261 -1.65 12.76 1.50
N SER A 262 -1.95 14.05 1.47
CA SER A 262 -3.34 14.51 1.57
C SER A 262 -4.09 14.29 0.26
N ASP A 263 -5.32 13.84 0.35
CA ASP A 263 -6.25 13.89 -0.77
C ASP A 263 -6.47 15.35 -1.20
N LEU A 264 -6.54 15.57 -2.50
CA LEU A 264 -6.72 16.90 -3.05
C LEU A 264 -8.20 17.15 -3.36
N ALA A 265 -8.66 18.34 -3.04
CA ALA A 265 -9.95 18.81 -3.49
C ALA A 265 -10.03 18.79 -5.03
N PRO A 266 -11.21 18.58 -5.62
CA PRO A 266 -11.40 18.62 -7.07
C PRO A 266 -11.00 20.01 -7.60
N VAL A 267 -10.31 20.02 -8.74
CA VAL A 267 -9.93 21.28 -9.44
C VAL A 267 -11.11 21.82 -10.23
N THR A 268 -11.92 20.93 -10.78
CA THR A 268 -13.08 21.27 -11.60
C THR A 268 -14.37 21.02 -10.81
N PRO A 269 -15.33 21.97 -10.81
CA PRO A 269 -16.64 21.73 -10.21
C PRO A 269 -17.32 20.50 -10.82
N GLY A 270 -17.71 19.53 -9.97
CA GLY A 270 -18.34 18.27 -10.40
C GLY A 270 -17.39 17.07 -10.49
N GLU A 271 -16.09 17.27 -10.41
CA GLU A 271 -15.13 16.18 -10.21
C GLU A 271 -15.08 15.78 -8.74
N GLY A 272 -14.79 14.50 -8.48
CA GLY A 272 -14.52 14.01 -7.13
C GLY A 272 -13.13 14.44 -6.61
N PRO A 273 -12.83 14.22 -5.32
CA PRO A 273 -11.49 14.42 -4.79
C PRO A 273 -10.50 13.53 -5.54
N ARG A 274 -9.23 13.95 -5.61
CA ARG A 274 -8.14 13.16 -6.18
C ARG A 274 -7.39 12.44 -5.05
N PRO A 275 -7.67 11.14 -4.82
CA PRO A 275 -7.04 10.35 -3.78
C PRO A 275 -5.52 10.27 -3.97
N PHE A 276 -4.79 10.07 -2.87
CA PHE A 276 -3.34 9.86 -2.91
C PHE A 276 -2.96 8.69 -3.82
N ALA A 277 -3.70 7.56 -3.76
CA ALA A 277 -3.48 6.40 -4.61
C ALA A 277 -3.50 6.72 -6.12
N THR A 278 -4.50 7.49 -6.57
CA THR A 278 -4.61 7.91 -7.98
C THR A 278 -3.45 8.81 -8.41
N ARG A 279 -3.01 9.70 -7.52
CA ARG A 279 -1.89 10.62 -7.80
C ARG A 279 -0.55 9.88 -7.88
N LEU A 280 -0.34 8.89 -7.00
CA LEU A 280 0.86 8.05 -7.03
C LEU A 280 0.87 7.17 -8.28
N GLU A 281 -0.27 6.60 -8.67
CA GLU A 281 -0.44 5.89 -9.94
C GLU A 281 -0.02 6.77 -11.12
N GLN A 282 -0.52 8.00 -11.16
CA GLN A 282 -0.19 8.96 -12.23
C GLN A 282 1.31 9.29 -12.25
N ALA A 283 1.94 9.48 -11.09
CA ALA A 283 3.38 9.75 -11.01
C ALA A 283 4.21 8.60 -11.58
N ILE A 284 3.88 7.35 -11.22
CA ILE A 284 4.58 6.16 -11.73
C ILE A 284 4.33 6.00 -13.23
N SER A 285 3.09 6.16 -13.71
CA SER A 285 2.76 6.10 -15.13
C SER A 285 3.50 7.16 -15.95
N THR A 286 3.67 8.37 -15.41
CA THR A 286 4.49 9.42 -16.05
C THR A 286 5.95 9.00 -16.20
N CYS A 287 6.52 8.34 -15.16
CA CYS A 287 7.88 7.80 -15.27
C CYS A 287 8.00 6.69 -16.33
N GLU A 288 7.03 5.80 -16.41
CA GLU A 288 6.97 4.75 -17.45
C GLU A 288 6.89 5.34 -18.86
N ASP A 289 6.06 6.38 -19.05
CA ASP A 289 5.91 7.08 -20.32
C ASP A 289 7.21 7.81 -20.72
N GLN A 290 7.89 8.46 -19.76
CA GLN A 290 9.19 9.09 -20.04
C GLN A 290 10.26 8.07 -20.45
N VAL A 291 10.32 6.89 -19.83
CA VAL A 291 11.23 5.83 -20.28
C VAL A 291 10.86 5.37 -21.69
N ALA A 292 9.57 5.21 -21.98
CA ALA A 292 9.10 4.80 -23.29
C ALA A 292 9.45 5.83 -24.40
N GLU A 293 9.40 7.13 -24.08
CA GLU A 293 9.79 8.20 -24.99
C GLU A 293 11.31 8.28 -25.20
N LEU A 294 12.09 8.04 -24.15
CA LEU A 294 13.56 8.11 -24.19
C LEU A 294 14.22 6.87 -24.80
N SER A 295 13.56 5.71 -24.74
CA SER A 295 14.05 4.43 -25.23
C SER A 295 12.91 3.52 -25.68
N ARG A 296 12.33 2.75 -24.76
CA ARG A 296 11.24 1.80 -25.01
C ARG A 296 10.42 1.56 -23.75
N ARG A 297 9.23 0.98 -23.90
CA ARG A 297 8.37 0.65 -22.76
C ARG A 297 9.09 -0.27 -21.77
N PRO A 298 9.01 0.00 -20.47
CA PRO A 298 9.57 -0.90 -19.45
C PRO A 298 8.93 -2.29 -19.50
N ASP A 299 9.76 -3.32 -19.51
CA ASP A 299 9.35 -4.72 -19.42
C ASP A 299 9.04 -5.13 -17.98
N ALA A 300 9.63 -4.43 -17.01
CA ALA A 300 9.37 -4.58 -15.58
C ALA A 300 9.57 -3.23 -14.88
N VAL A 301 8.73 -2.97 -13.88
CA VAL A 301 8.81 -1.78 -13.02
C VAL A 301 8.93 -2.23 -11.57
N LEU A 302 10.06 -1.95 -10.94
CA LEU A 302 10.33 -2.34 -9.55
C LEU A 302 10.05 -1.16 -8.63
N LEU A 303 9.08 -1.31 -7.74
CA LEU A 303 8.63 -0.29 -6.79
C LEU A 303 9.29 -0.55 -5.43
N ASP A 304 10.37 0.16 -5.10
CA ASP A 304 11.09 -0.01 -3.82
C ASP A 304 10.37 0.75 -2.71
N CYS A 305 9.51 0.03 -1.99
CA CYS A 305 8.62 0.61 -0.99
C CYS A 305 9.33 0.87 0.34
N ARG A 306 8.81 1.80 1.12
CA ARG A 306 9.17 1.98 2.53
C ARG A 306 8.80 0.75 3.37
N ALA A 307 9.53 0.51 4.45
CA ALA A 307 9.21 -0.52 5.43
C ALA A 307 8.08 -0.08 6.38
N GLY A 308 7.33 -1.06 6.89
CA GLY A 308 6.28 -0.85 7.89
C GLY A 308 4.92 -0.44 7.29
N MET A 309 3.97 -0.16 8.17
CA MET A 309 2.61 0.24 7.78
C MET A 309 2.58 1.72 7.41
N HIS A 310 2.70 2.02 6.13
CA HIS A 310 2.69 3.37 5.57
C HIS A 310 1.78 3.42 4.33
N ASP A 311 1.13 4.55 4.04
CA ASP A 311 0.15 4.67 2.95
C ASP A 311 0.75 4.38 1.58
N ILE A 312 2.01 4.77 1.32
CA ILE A 312 2.71 4.39 0.08
C ILE A 312 2.78 2.86 -0.08
N ALA A 313 3.16 2.15 0.98
CA ALA A 313 3.24 0.70 0.94
C ALA A 313 1.84 0.08 0.74
N ALA A 314 0.82 0.65 1.40
CA ALA A 314 -0.56 0.25 1.21
C ALA A 314 -0.98 0.35 -0.26
N VAL A 315 -0.88 1.55 -0.82
CA VAL A 315 -1.23 1.83 -2.23
C VAL A 315 -0.43 0.93 -3.18
N THR A 316 0.87 0.79 -2.94
CA THR A 316 1.75 0.00 -3.82
C THR A 316 1.36 -1.48 -3.83
N LEU A 317 1.09 -2.07 -2.66
CA LEU A 317 0.71 -3.47 -2.55
C LEU A 317 -0.70 -3.75 -3.07
N THR A 318 -1.66 -2.89 -2.74
CA THR A 318 -3.08 -3.16 -3.01
C THR A 318 -3.54 -2.69 -4.38
N HIS A 319 -2.99 -1.55 -4.87
CA HIS A 319 -3.47 -0.89 -6.08
C HIS A 319 -2.51 -0.95 -7.27
N LEU A 320 -1.20 -0.78 -7.04
CA LEU A 320 -0.25 -0.44 -8.11
C LEU A 320 0.50 -1.63 -8.71
N SER A 321 0.66 -2.74 -7.98
CA SER A 321 1.50 -3.87 -8.39
C SER A 321 0.72 -5.12 -8.76
N GLY A 322 1.15 -5.83 -9.78
CA GLY A 322 0.69 -7.18 -10.14
C GLY A 322 1.42 -8.29 -9.39
N LEU A 323 2.59 -7.99 -8.82
CA LEU A 323 3.35 -8.89 -7.97
C LEU A 323 3.85 -8.13 -6.74
N ALA A 324 3.66 -8.69 -5.54
CA ALA A 324 4.12 -8.10 -4.30
C ALA A 324 5.03 -9.07 -3.54
N LEU A 325 6.29 -8.68 -3.38
CA LEU A 325 7.33 -9.44 -2.70
C LEU A 325 7.43 -8.99 -1.24
N LEU A 326 7.07 -9.88 -0.31
CA LEU A 326 7.03 -9.64 1.13
C LEU A 326 8.34 -10.07 1.78
N PHE A 327 9.28 -9.14 1.94
CA PHE A 327 10.58 -9.40 2.55
C PHE A 327 10.45 -9.70 4.04
N THR A 328 10.79 -10.90 4.40
CA THR A 328 10.61 -11.46 5.74
C THR A 328 11.93 -11.95 6.30
N VAL A 329 12.32 -11.44 7.45
CA VAL A 329 13.34 -12.05 8.30
C VAL A 329 12.63 -12.90 9.34
N ASP A 330 13.13 -14.13 9.56
CA ASP A 330 12.51 -15.06 10.48
C ASP A 330 12.64 -14.65 11.95
N ASN A 331 11.79 -13.71 12.36
CA ASN A 331 11.65 -13.32 13.76
C ASN A 331 10.18 -13.06 14.14
N PRO A 332 9.81 -13.23 15.41
CA PRO A 332 8.42 -13.10 15.87
C PRO A 332 7.78 -11.75 15.52
N SER A 333 8.53 -10.65 15.61
CA SER A 333 7.97 -9.32 15.38
C SER A 333 7.65 -9.04 13.89
N THR A 334 8.33 -9.72 12.97
CA THR A 334 8.00 -9.64 11.53
C THR A 334 6.71 -10.39 11.24
N TRP A 335 6.58 -11.61 11.76
CA TRP A 335 5.39 -12.43 11.58
C TRP A 335 4.15 -11.80 12.19
N GLU A 336 4.28 -11.22 13.39
CA GLU A 336 3.18 -10.48 14.04
C GLU A 336 2.77 -9.25 13.22
N GLY A 337 3.74 -8.53 12.65
CA GLY A 337 3.46 -7.40 11.77
C GLY A 337 2.67 -7.79 10.53
N TYR A 338 3.05 -8.88 9.86
CA TYR A 338 2.27 -9.41 8.73
C TYR A 338 0.90 -9.92 9.17
N ARG A 339 0.78 -10.55 10.36
CA ARG A 339 -0.52 -10.98 10.90
C ARG A 339 -1.47 -9.79 11.06
N MET A 340 -1.03 -8.71 11.69
CA MET A 340 -1.84 -7.49 11.84
C MET A 340 -2.30 -6.94 10.49
N LEU A 341 -1.41 -6.93 9.48
CA LEU A 341 -1.74 -6.47 8.14
C LEU A 341 -2.77 -7.37 7.46
N PHE A 342 -2.55 -8.68 7.48
CA PHE A 342 -3.42 -9.66 6.82
C PHE A 342 -4.80 -9.74 7.47
N GLU A 343 -4.91 -9.57 8.78
CA GLU A 343 -6.18 -9.49 9.49
C GLU A 343 -6.99 -8.25 9.06
N GLN A 344 -6.34 -7.12 8.79
CA GLN A 344 -7.00 -5.94 8.23
C GLN A 344 -7.54 -6.22 6.81
N TRP A 345 -6.77 -6.90 5.97
CA TRP A 345 -7.24 -7.28 4.63
C TRP A 345 -8.41 -8.25 4.68
N ARG A 346 -8.37 -9.25 5.55
CA ARG A 346 -9.46 -10.22 5.71
C ARG A 346 -10.80 -9.59 6.07
N GLN A 347 -10.80 -8.45 6.75
CA GLN A 347 -12.04 -7.74 7.10
C GLN A 347 -12.76 -7.18 5.86
N ARG A 348 -12.11 -7.19 4.67
CA ARG A 348 -12.65 -6.73 3.40
C ARG A 348 -12.64 -7.85 2.37
N GLN A 349 -13.52 -8.83 2.57
CA GLN A 349 -13.58 -10.10 1.83
C GLN A 349 -13.70 -9.96 0.30
N ASP A 350 -14.27 -8.87 -0.22
CA ASP A 350 -14.56 -8.74 -1.66
C ASP A 350 -13.30 -8.63 -2.56
N HIS A 351 -12.11 -8.42 -1.99
CA HIS A 351 -10.89 -8.18 -2.77
C HIS A 351 -9.66 -8.99 -2.31
N VAL A 352 -9.79 -9.80 -1.26
CA VAL A 352 -8.66 -10.51 -0.67
C VAL A 352 -8.11 -11.58 -1.61
N GLY A 353 -8.97 -12.31 -2.33
CA GLY A 353 -8.55 -13.37 -3.25
C GLY A 353 -7.56 -12.88 -4.31
N ASP A 354 -7.87 -11.81 -5.04
CA ASP A 354 -7.00 -11.24 -6.06
C ASP A 354 -5.67 -10.73 -5.49
N LEU A 355 -5.70 -10.23 -4.26
CA LEU A 355 -4.50 -9.76 -3.59
C LEU A 355 -3.59 -10.93 -3.22
N VAL A 356 -4.15 -12.00 -2.67
CA VAL A 356 -3.40 -13.20 -2.22
C VAL A 356 -2.59 -13.80 -3.37
N GLU A 357 -3.19 -13.93 -4.56
CA GLU A 357 -2.52 -14.51 -5.73
C GLU A 357 -1.26 -13.72 -6.16
N ARG A 358 -1.20 -12.45 -5.83
CA ARG A 358 -0.09 -11.54 -6.16
C ARG A 358 1.03 -11.53 -5.11
N LEU A 359 0.77 -12.05 -3.90
CA LEU A 359 1.76 -12.06 -2.82
C LEU A 359 2.79 -13.18 -3.00
N ARG A 360 4.06 -12.90 -2.68
CA ARG A 360 5.12 -13.91 -2.53
C ARG A 360 5.99 -13.55 -1.33
N VAL A 361 6.24 -14.52 -0.48
CA VAL A 361 7.14 -14.38 0.66
C VAL A 361 8.60 -14.45 0.18
N VAL A 362 9.43 -13.51 0.62
CA VAL A 362 10.89 -13.54 0.39
C VAL A 362 11.57 -13.77 1.73
N ALA A 363 12.28 -14.91 1.87
CA ALA A 363 13.11 -15.19 3.02
C ALA A 363 14.41 -14.40 2.92
N ALA A 364 14.37 -13.14 3.40
CA ALA A 364 15.47 -12.21 3.31
C ALA A 364 16.57 -12.54 4.31
N MET A 365 17.84 -12.32 3.92
CA MET A 365 19.01 -12.55 4.76
C MET A 365 19.02 -13.98 5.37
N PHE A 366 18.61 -14.95 4.56
CA PHE A 366 18.45 -16.33 5.01
C PHE A 366 19.81 -17.01 5.25
N ASN A 367 20.05 -17.43 6.48
CA ASN A 367 21.27 -18.16 6.82
C ASN A 367 21.02 -19.67 6.69
N SER A 368 21.54 -20.26 5.62
CA SER A 368 21.46 -21.70 5.36
C SER A 368 22.52 -22.54 6.09
N ALA A 369 23.40 -21.93 6.87
CA ALA A 369 24.50 -22.64 7.52
C ALA A 369 23.99 -23.72 8.48
N GLY A 370 24.02 -24.95 8.01
CA GLY A 370 23.90 -26.16 8.82
C GLY A 370 22.52 -26.78 9.02
N ASP A 371 21.41 -26.13 8.55
CA ASP A 371 20.08 -26.70 8.79
C ASP A 371 19.09 -26.44 7.65
N ILE A 372 18.89 -27.43 6.77
CA ILE A 372 17.86 -27.41 5.72
C ILE A 372 16.45 -27.26 6.29
N ASN A 373 16.23 -27.69 7.54
CA ASN A 373 14.93 -27.60 8.19
C ASN A 373 14.51 -26.14 8.50
N ARG A 374 15.45 -25.18 8.47
CA ARG A 374 15.12 -23.77 8.72
C ARG A 374 14.24 -23.18 7.62
N LEU A 375 14.48 -23.52 6.35
CA LEU A 375 13.62 -23.05 5.26
C LEU A 375 12.24 -23.68 5.34
N LEU A 376 12.17 -24.98 5.65
CA LEU A 376 10.90 -25.66 5.86
C LEU A 376 10.12 -25.08 7.05
N ALA A 377 10.80 -24.79 8.16
CA ALA A 377 10.17 -24.15 9.31
C ALA A 377 9.66 -22.73 9.00
N LEU A 378 10.37 -21.98 8.14
CA LEU A 378 9.91 -20.67 7.68
C LEU A 378 8.69 -20.83 6.78
N GLN A 379 8.69 -21.80 5.86
CA GLN A 379 7.56 -22.11 5.00
C GLN A 379 6.32 -22.51 5.81
N GLU A 380 6.48 -23.36 6.83
CA GLU A 380 5.39 -23.74 7.73
C GLU A 380 4.80 -22.53 8.46
N ARG A 381 5.63 -21.61 8.95
CA ARG A 381 5.16 -20.38 9.58
C ARG A 381 4.41 -19.46 8.60
N ALA A 382 4.94 -19.31 7.40
CA ALA A 382 4.29 -18.55 6.36
C ALA A 382 2.94 -19.17 5.98
N TYR A 383 2.91 -20.50 5.78
CA TYR A 383 1.68 -21.24 5.52
C TYR A 383 0.65 -21.01 6.63
N ASN A 384 1.04 -21.21 7.90
CA ASN A 384 0.13 -21.02 9.04
C ASN A 384 -0.42 -19.59 9.09
N LEU A 385 0.42 -18.58 8.84
CA LEU A 385 -0.02 -17.19 8.76
C LEU A 385 -1.07 -16.97 7.68
N PHE A 386 -0.82 -17.45 6.45
CA PHE A 386 -1.75 -17.31 5.33
C PHE A 386 -3.05 -18.11 5.57
N ALA A 387 -2.95 -19.33 6.09
CA ALA A 387 -4.09 -20.18 6.40
C ALA A 387 -4.99 -19.59 7.48
N ASP A 388 -4.39 -18.97 8.53
CA ASP A 388 -5.13 -18.33 9.61
C ASP A 388 -5.81 -17.03 9.20
N THR A 389 -5.32 -16.37 8.13
CA THR A 389 -5.71 -14.99 7.84
C THR A 389 -6.27 -14.75 6.43
N LEU A 390 -5.64 -15.28 5.38
CA LEU A 390 -5.93 -14.90 3.99
C LEU A 390 -6.55 -16.00 3.16
N TYR A 391 -6.24 -17.27 3.42
CA TYR A 391 -6.76 -18.36 2.60
C TYR A 391 -8.23 -18.63 2.91
N GLU A 392 -9.04 -18.66 1.85
CA GLU A 392 -10.41 -19.13 1.94
C GLU A 392 -10.44 -20.66 2.15
N PRO A 393 -11.46 -21.20 2.84
CA PRO A 393 -11.54 -22.64 3.15
C PRO A 393 -11.50 -23.58 1.94
N ASP A 394 -11.92 -23.11 0.77
CA ASP A 394 -11.94 -23.81 -0.50
C ASP A 394 -10.71 -23.51 -1.39
N SER A 395 -9.80 -22.68 -0.93
CA SER A 395 -8.54 -22.40 -1.64
C SER A 395 -7.71 -23.67 -1.82
N THR A 396 -7.14 -23.85 -3.01
CA THR A 396 -6.24 -24.96 -3.32
C THR A 396 -4.99 -24.98 -2.43
N TYR A 397 -4.59 -23.84 -1.89
CA TYR A 397 -3.42 -23.70 -1.02
C TYR A 397 -3.62 -24.24 0.39
N VAL A 398 -4.88 -24.34 0.85
CA VAL A 398 -5.20 -24.86 2.21
C VAL A 398 -4.80 -26.32 2.36
N SER A 399 -4.82 -27.11 1.29
CA SER A 399 -4.46 -28.53 1.29
C SER A 399 -3.04 -28.81 0.82
N ALA A 400 -2.23 -27.79 0.52
CA ALA A 400 -0.90 -27.91 -0.05
C ALA A 400 0.14 -27.02 0.66
N PRO A 401 0.48 -27.31 1.94
CA PRO A 401 1.41 -26.49 2.72
C PRO A 401 2.84 -26.49 2.17
N ASP A 402 3.17 -27.47 1.34
CA ASP A 402 4.46 -27.67 0.69
C ASP A 402 4.49 -27.25 -0.79
N ALA A 403 3.43 -26.61 -1.30
CA ALA A 403 3.37 -26.16 -2.68
C ALA A 403 4.43 -25.09 -2.98
N GLU A 404 5.34 -25.39 -3.92
CA GLU A 404 6.48 -24.52 -4.24
C GLU A 404 6.09 -23.19 -4.87
N ASP A 405 4.98 -23.14 -5.62
CA ASP A 405 4.50 -21.93 -6.31
C ASP A 405 3.44 -21.16 -5.52
N ALA A 406 3.14 -21.60 -4.30
CA ALA A 406 2.14 -20.94 -3.46
C ALA A 406 2.58 -19.54 -2.96
N PRO A 407 1.64 -18.64 -2.69
CA PRO A 407 1.94 -17.32 -2.10
C PRO A 407 2.79 -17.39 -0.82
N HIS A 408 2.57 -18.39 0.01
CA HIS A 408 3.31 -18.61 1.25
C HIS A 408 4.69 -19.28 1.06
N SER A 409 5.00 -19.82 -0.13
CA SER A 409 6.30 -20.47 -0.38
C SER A 409 7.43 -19.43 -0.38
N PRO A 410 8.46 -19.59 0.49
CA PRO A 410 9.47 -18.56 0.64
C PRO A 410 10.53 -18.63 -0.45
N ILE A 411 10.81 -17.49 -1.08
CA ILE A 411 11.91 -17.32 -2.03
C ILE A 411 13.15 -16.86 -1.25
N PRO A 412 14.20 -17.67 -1.10
CA PRO A 412 15.34 -17.31 -0.29
C PRO A 412 16.28 -16.31 -0.97
N ILE A 413 16.72 -15.31 -0.20
CA ILE A 413 17.92 -14.51 -0.44
C ILE A 413 18.90 -14.87 0.65
N LEU A 414 20.03 -15.46 0.29
CA LEU A 414 21.02 -15.94 1.26
C LEU A 414 21.69 -14.77 2.00
N PHE A 415 22.10 -15.02 3.22
CA PHE A 415 22.88 -14.06 3.99
C PHE A 415 24.35 -14.09 3.53
N GLY A 416 24.86 -12.95 3.07
CA GLY A 416 26.26 -12.77 2.70
C GLY A 416 26.94 -11.72 3.58
N ASN A 417 27.93 -12.12 4.40
CA ASN A 417 28.66 -11.18 5.26
C ASN A 417 29.32 -10.06 4.46
N ASP A 418 29.78 -10.36 3.25
CA ASP A 418 30.52 -9.41 2.40
C ASP A 418 29.62 -8.36 1.73
N LEU A 419 28.30 -8.50 1.88
CA LEU A 419 27.32 -7.50 1.44
C LEU A 419 27.07 -6.43 2.52
N ILE A 420 27.52 -6.66 3.75
CA ILE A 420 27.34 -5.70 4.85
C ILE A 420 28.31 -4.52 4.65
N GLY A 421 27.75 -3.31 4.55
CA GLY A 421 28.56 -2.07 4.39
C GLY A 421 29.18 -1.93 3.00
N LEU A 422 28.70 -2.68 2.02
CA LEU A 422 29.17 -2.56 0.63
C LEU A 422 28.74 -1.20 0.08
N ASP A 423 29.73 -0.44 -0.42
CA ASP A 423 29.51 0.82 -1.11
C ASP A 423 29.61 0.60 -2.62
N PRO A 424 28.48 0.58 -3.36
CA PRO A 424 28.47 0.30 -4.79
C PRO A 424 29.27 1.31 -5.61
N LEU A 425 29.35 2.56 -5.15
CA LEU A 425 30.11 3.61 -5.84
C LEU A 425 31.63 3.44 -5.70
N ARG A 426 32.10 2.77 -4.64
CA ARG A 426 33.52 2.47 -4.42
C ARG A 426 33.97 1.16 -5.04
N SER A 427 33.05 0.24 -5.25
CA SER A 427 33.33 -1.11 -5.76
C SER A 427 32.36 -1.44 -6.91
N SER A 428 32.53 -0.83 -8.07
CA SER A 428 31.65 -1.02 -9.24
C SER A 428 31.53 -2.46 -9.72
N ALA A 429 32.51 -3.32 -9.40
CA ALA A 429 32.53 -4.73 -9.76
C ALA A 429 31.83 -5.63 -8.71
N TRP A 430 31.28 -5.09 -7.64
CA TRP A 430 30.67 -5.92 -6.58
C TRP A 430 29.54 -6.86 -7.04
N PRO A 431 28.68 -6.45 -8.02
CA PRO A 431 27.62 -7.35 -8.48
C PRO A 431 28.17 -8.53 -9.27
N GLU A 432 29.44 -8.48 -9.69
CA GLU A 432 30.10 -9.54 -10.48
C GLU A 432 30.81 -10.58 -9.61
N LEU A 433 30.85 -10.35 -8.29
CA LEU A 433 31.43 -11.33 -7.39
C LEU A 433 30.56 -12.61 -7.39
N PRO A 434 31.16 -13.79 -7.64
CA PRO A 434 30.41 -15.05 -7.71
C PRO A 434 29.55 -15.34 -6.49
N MET A 435 29.99 -14.87 -5.32
CA MET A 435 29.23 -15.02 -4.09
C MET A 435 27.96 -14.14 -4.07
N VAL A 436 28.01 -12.93 -4.65
CA VAL A 436 26.83 -12.04 -4.76
C VAL A 436 25.81 -12.66 -5.69
N GLU A 437 26.25 -13.18 -6.82
CA GLU A 437 25.39 -13.91 -7.76
C GLU A 437 24.73 -15.11 -7.07
N ALA A 438 25.49 -15.92 -6.35
CA ALA A 438 24.95 -17.06 -5.61
C ALA A 438 23.92 -16.68 -4.54
N VAL A 439 24.09 -15.53 -3.87
CA VAL A 439 23.16 -15.01 -2.85
C VAL A 439 21.78 -14.72 -3.45
N TYR A 440 21.73 -14.13 -4.65
CA TYR A 440 20.50 -13.67 -5.28
C TYR A 440 19.94 -14.60 -6.37
N GLN A 441 20.66 -15.66 -6.77
CA GLN A 441 20.31 -16.50 -7.91
C GLN A 441 18.87 -17.05 -7.82
N THR A 442 18.52 -17.70 -6.71
CA THR A 442 17.18 -18.27 -6.53
C THR A 442 16.10 -17.20 -6.57
N PHE A 443 16.34 -16.08 -5.93
CA PHE A 443 15.42 -14.95 -5.91
C PHE A 443 15.17 -14.38 -7.31
N THR A 444 16.24 -14.04 -8.03
CA THR A 444 16.13 -13.39 -9.35
C THR A 444 15.49 -14.29 -10.39
N THR A 445 15.88 -15.58 -10.43
CA THR A 445 15.32 -16.55 -11.37
C THR A 445 13.85 -16.87 -11.09
N THR A 446 13.47 -16.91 -9.80
CA THR A 446 12.06 -17.15 -9.43
C THR A 446 11.19 -15.95 -9.79
N VAL A 447 11.64 -14.73 -9.47
CA VAL A 447 10.88 -13.52 -9.80
C VAL A 447 10.75 -13.34 -11.31
N GLU A 448 11.80 -13.62 -12.10
CA GLU A 448 11.72 -13.56 -13.56
C GLU A 448 10.61 -14.48 -14.13
N ARG A 449 10.44 -15.68 -13.58
CA ARG A 449 9.37 -16.61 -14.01
C ARG A 449 7.96 -16.12 -13.67
N LEU A 450 7.84 -15.27 -12.65
CA LEU A 450 6.56 -14.69 -12.24
C LEU A 450 6.19 -13.44 -13.05
N LEU A 451 7.13 -12.86 -13.78
CA LEU A 451 6.90 -11.67 -14.60
C LEU A 451 6.33 -12.04 -15.97
N PRO A 452 5.52 -11.16 -16.57
CA PRO A 452 5.10 -11.29 -17.97
C PRO A 452 6.30 -11.35 -18.92
N PRO A 453 6.14 -11.94 -20.11
CA PRO A 453 7.19 -11.91 -21.13
C PRO A 453 7.54 -10.45 -21.50
N PRO A 454 8.76 -10.20 -22.00
CA PRO A 454 9.15 -8.89 -22.50
C PRO A 454 8.19 -8.38 -23.57
N HIS A 455 8.13 -7.06 -23.74
CA HIS A 455 7.41 -6.48 -24.87
C HIS A 455 8.04 -6.98 -26.19
N PRO A 456 7.22 -7.25 -27.23
CA PRO A 456 7.79 -7.54 -28.55
C PRO A 456 8.63 -6.33 -29.01
N GLU A 457 9.81 -6.61 -29.58
CA GLU A 457 10.63 -5.55 -30.17
C GLU A 457 9.82 -4.77 -31.21
N PRO A 458 9.91 -3.43 -31.23
CA PRO A 458 9.28 -2.67 -32.31
C PRO A 458 9.87 -3.09 -33.64
N SER A 459 9.01 -3.55 -34.55
CA SER A 459 9.36 -4.02 -35.89
C SER A 459 9.88 -2.88 -36.78
#